data_9a3fbc4ee79a7ecb395e99a56ee4fe0f
#
_entry.id   9a3fbc4ee79a7ecb395e99a56ee4fe0f
#
_cell.length_a   1.000
_cell.length_b   1.000
_cell.length_c   1.000
_cell.angle_alpha   90.00
_cell.angle_beta   90.00
_cell.angle_gamma   90.00
#
_symmetry.space_group_name_H-M   'P 1'
#
loop_
_entity.id
_entity.type
_entity.pdbx_description
1 polymer ?
#
loop_
_entity_poly.entity_id
_entity_poly.type
_entity_poly.pdbx_seq_one_letter_code
_entity_poly.pdbx_strand_id
1 'polypeptide(L)'
;RHSIILSMDDLLRACPGRPGTLLQGMAATGLPLTAILHAATAEAAHAGAWVIVDHVLGERPDWIADLWRRLRGIPVLPVQVCCELAELERREKGRTDRTPDWPHAARQARDIHAPLPGELRIDTSCTSPEHCAARILSVLALHGKAMPSPTLEEDSHEA
;
A
#
# COMPACT_ATOMS: atom_id res chain seq x y z
N ARG A 1 -4.77 22.20 2.04
CA ARG A 1 -4.13 21.06 2.76
C ARG A 1 -3.11 20.47 1.81
N HIS A 2 -1.91 20.18 2.33
CA HIS A 2 -0.88 19.54 1.54
C HIS A 2 -1.15 18.03 1.44
N SER A 3 -0.97 17.46 0.24
CA SER A 3 -1.02 16.03 0.01
C SER A 3 0.40 15.50 -0.26
N ILE A 4 0.70 14.35 0.28
CA ILE A 4 1.98 13.65 0.14
C ILE A 4 1.70 12.27 -0.43
N ILE A 5 2.47 11.87 -1.42
CA ILE A 5 2.46 10.50 -1.95
C ILE A 5 3.72 9.80 -1.43
N LEU A 6 3.56 8.66 -0.81
CA LEU A 6 4.64 7.80 -0.34
C LEU A 6 4.52 6.44 -1.02
N SER A 7 5.56 6.04 -1.72
CA SER A 7 5.61 4.77 -2.44
C SER A 7 6.85 3.97 -2.04
N MET A 8 6.68 2.67 -1.89
CA MET A 8 7.80 1.75 -1.67
C MET A 8 8.79 1.79 -2.83
N ASP A 9 8.29 1.87 -4.06
CA ASP A 9 9.13 1.94 -5.25
C ASP A 9 9.95 3.23 -5.31
N ASP A 10 9.40 4.35 -4.85
CA ASP A 10 10.12 5.63 -4.80
C ASP A 10 11.22 5.61 -3.72
N LEU A 11 10.96 4.99 -2.58
CA LEU A 11 11.99 4.78 -1.57
C LEU A 11 13.13 3.90 -2.11
N LEU A 12 12.80 2.85 -2.85
CA LEU A 12 13.80 1.99 -3.50
C LEU A 12 14.64 2.73 -4.54
N ARG A 13 14.02 3.63 -5.33
CA ARG A 13 14.71 4.45 -6.34
C ARG A 13 15.56 5.55 -5.73
N ALA A 14 15.12 6.14 -4.63
CA ALA A 14 15.84 7.22 -3.95
C ALA A 14 17.15 6.77 -3.30
N CYS A 15 17.33 5.46 -3.10
CA CYS A 15 18.54 4.94 -2.50
C CYS A 15 19.63 4.71 -3.56
N PRO A 16 20.78 5.38 -3.47
CA PRO A 16 21.89 5.19 -4.41
C PRO A 16 22.49 3.78 -4.24
N GLY A 17 22.40 2.98 -5.28
CA GLY A 17 22.95 1.64 -5.33
C GLY A 17 22.05 0.64 -6.03
N ARG A 18 22.56 -0.58 -6.27
CA ARG A 18 21.72 -1.66 -6.77
C ARG A 18 20.72 -2.06 -5.68
N PRO A 19 19.48 -2.47 -6.03
CA PRO A 19 18.49 -2.92 -5.05
C PRO A 19 19.01 -3.92 -4.01
N GLY A 20 19.97 -4.77 -4.41
CA GLY A 20 20.63 -5.72 -3.49
C GLY A 20 21.50 -5.06 -2.42
N THR A 21 22.18 -3.96 -2.75
CA THR A 21 23.04 -3.26 -1.77
C THR A 21 22.22 -2.48 -0.75
N LEU A 22 21.05 -1.96 -1.13
CA LEU A 22 20.11 -1.35 -0.21
C LEU A 22 19.56 -2.39 0.77
N LEU A 23 19.05 -3.52 0.24
CA LEU A 23 18.54 -4.60 1.08
C LEU A 23 19.60 -5.16 2.01
N GLN A 24 20.86 -5.26 1.55
CA GLN A 24 21.99 -5.67 2.40
C GLN A 24 22.33 -4.63 3.46
N GLY A 25 22.35 -3.35 3.10
CA GLY A 25 22.57 -2.25 4.04
C GLY A 25 21.47 -2.18 5.10
N MET A 26 20.22 -2.40 4.73
CA MET A 26 19.08 -2.44 5.63
C MET A 26 19.11 -3.68 6.53
N ALA A 27 19.46 -4.84 5.98
CA ALA A 27 19.67 -6.04 6.79
C ALA A 27 20.77 -5.81 7.84
N ALA A 28 21.83 -5.07 7.50
CA ALA A 28 22.90 -4.71 8.43
C ALA A 28 22.45 -3.72 9.52
N THR A 29 21.48 -2.85 9.23
CA THR A 29 20.93 -1.92 10.24
C THR A 29 19.75 -2.50 11.02
N GLY A 30 19.23 -3.66 10.61
CA GLY A 30 18.06 -4.28 11.21
C GLY A 30 16.75 -3.53 10.98
N LEU A 31 16.74 -2.48 10.15
CA LEU A 31 15.54 -1.69 9.84
C LEU A 31 14.95 -2.11 8.49
N PRO A 32 13.79 -2.77 8.44
CA PRO A 32 13.13 -3.08 7.18
C PRO A 32 12.60 -1.79 6.51
N LEU A 33 12.70 -1.71 5.18
CA LEU A 33 12.25 -0.55 4.41
C LEU A 33 10.76 -0.23 4.65
N THR A 34 9.95 -1.26 4.89
CA THR A 34 8.54 -1.14 5.29
C THR A 34 8.37 -0.34 6.57
N ALA A 35 9.23 -0.56 7.58
CA ALA A 35 9.16 0.20 8.83
C ALA A 35 9.45 1.70 8.61
N ILE A 36 10.34 2.05 7.68
CA ILE A 36 10.63 3.43 7.29
C ILE A 36 9.41 4.05 6.60
N LEU A 37 8.81 3.34 5.63
CA LEU A 37 7.59 3.79 4.94
C LEU A 37 6.46 4.01 5.92
N HIS A 38 6.23 3.05 6.83
CA HIS A 38 5.16 3.14 7.82
C HIS A 38 5.39 4.30 8.82
N ALA A 39 6.63 4.50 9.27
CA ALA A 39 6.96 5.61 10.15
C ALA A 39 6.75 6.96 9.44
N ALA A 40 7.26 7.14 8.22
CA ALA A 40 7.08 8.36 7.45
C ALA A 40 5.59 8.64 7.17
N THR A 41 4.80 7.60 6.86
CA THR A 41 3.35 7.70 6.69
C THR A 41 2.68 8.23 7.96
N ALA A 42 2.99 7.65 9.10
CA ALA A 42 2.39 8.02 10.37
C ALA A 42 2.76 9.45 10.78
N GLU A 43 4.03 9.82 10.69
CA GLU A 43 4.49 11.16 11.04
C GLU A 43 3.84 12.24 10.17
N ALA A 44 3.78 12.02 8.85
CA ALA A 44 3.11 12.95 7.95
C ALA A 44 1.61 13.08 8.25
N ALA A 45 0.93 11.97 8.53
CA ALA A 45 -0.49 11.95 8.84
C ALA A 45 -0.79 12.63 10.18
N HIS A 46 0.01 12.38 11.22
CA HIS A 46 -0.10 13.05 12.52
C HIS A 46 0.17 14.55 12.44
N ALA A 47 1.06 14.97 11.52
CA ALA A 47 1.28 16.38 11.21
C ALA A 47 0.12 17.04 10.44
N GLY A 48 -0.95 16.29 10.12
CA GLY A 48 -2.16 16.77 9.45
C GLY A 48 -2.08 16.80 7.92
N ALA A 49 -1.09 16.16 7.33
CA ALA A 49 -1.02 15.98 5.88
C ALA A 49 -2.06 14.94 5.40
N TRP A 50 -2.54 15.11 4.16
CA TRP A 50 -3.19 14.03 3.44
C TRP A 50 -2.12 13.12 2.85
N VAL A 51 -2.13 11.85 3.23
CA VAL A 51 -1.12 10.90 2.78
C VAL A 51 -1.76 9.84 1.90
N ILE A 52 -1.22 9.67 0.70
CA ILE A 52 -1.54 8.56 -0.20
C ILE A 52 -0.35 7.60 -0.12
N VAL A 53 -0.60 6.36 0.30
CA VAL A 53 0.46 5.35 0.43
C VAL A 53 0.26 4.30 -0.66
N ASP A 54 1.22 4.19 -1.55
CA ASP A 54 1.31 3.09 -2.52
C ASP A 54 2.16 1.97 -1.91
N HIS A 55 1.48 0.92 -1.49
CA HIS A 55 2.09 -0.17 -0.76
C HIS A 55 1.52 -1.53 -1.17
N VAL A 56 2.41 -2.46 -1.44
CA VAL A 56 2.07 -3.87 -1.62
C VAL A 56 2.14 -4.56 -0.26
N LEU A 57 1.04 -4.57 0.46
CA LEU A 57 0.97 -5.21 1.79
C LEU A 57 1.02 -6.73 1.69
N GLY A 58 0.45 -7.29 0.61
CA GLY A 58 0.45 -8.73 0.37
C GLY A 58 -0.21 -9.52 1.51
N GLU A 59 0.15 -10.77 1.61
CA GLU A 59 -0.20 -11.65 2.75
C GLU A 59 0.83 -11.49 3.89
N ARG A 60 1.05 -10.24 4.31
CA ARG A 60 2.02 -9.91 5.36
C ARG A 60 1.30 -9.29 6.56
N PRO A 61 0.69 -10.13 7.42
CA PRO A 61 -0.05 -9.64 8.59
C PRO A 61 0.80 -8.80 9.53
N ASP A 62 2.09 -9.09 9.62
CA ASP A 62 3.07 -8.31 10.39
C ASP A 62 3.21 -6.86 9.87
N TRP A 63 3.20 -6.65 8.56
CA TRP A 63 3.24 -5.31 7.96
C TRP A 63 1.93 -4.56 8.15
N ILE A 64 0.82 -5.25 7.95
CA ILE A 64 -0.53 -4.69 8.18
C ILE A 64 -0.66 -4.26 9.64
N ALA A 65 -0.31 -5.13 10.58
CA ALA A 65 -0.36 -4.83 12.01
C ALA A 65 0.54 -3.64 12.40
N ASP A 66 1.77 -3.56 11.88
CA ASP A 66 2.66 -2.43 12.15
C ASP A 66 2.10 -1.12 11.60
N LEU A 67 1.57 -1.12 10.37
CA LEU A 67 0.97 0.08 9.78
C LEU A 67 -0.25 0.54 10.57
N TRP A 68 -1.18 -0.36 10.91
CA TRP A 68 -2.38 -0.04 11.67
C TRP A 68 -2.05 0.47 13.07
N ARG A 69 -1.10 -0.13 13.74
CA ARG A 69 -0.65 0.32 15.06
C ARG A 69 -0.14 1.77 15.02
N ARG A 70 0.63 2.13 13.98
CA ARG A 70 1.18 3.48 13.81
C ARG A 70 0.12 4.51 13.42
N LEU A 71 -0.91 4.09 12.68
CA LEU A 71 -2.01 4.95 12.24
C LEU A 71 -3.18 4.99 13.23
N ARG A 72 -3.00 4.46 14.44
CA ARG A 72 -4.06 4.50 15.46
C ARG A 72 -4.52 5.95 15.71
N GLY A 73 -5.84 6.18 15.63
CA GLY A 73 -6.41 7.51 15.78
C GLY A 73 -6.42 8.38 14.50
N ILE A 74 -5.82 7.91 13.42
CA ILE A 74 -5.84 8.55 12.10
C ILE A 74 -6.95 7.94 11.26
N PRO A 75 -7.84 8.73 10.64
CA PRO A 75 -8.79 8.22 9.65
C PRO A 75 -8.07 7.64 8.43
N VAL A 76 -8.34 6.39 8.10
CA VAL A 76 -7.72 5.69 6.98
C VAL A 76 -8.80 5.12 6.06
N LEU A 77 -8.65 5.30 4.76
CA LEU A 77 -9.42 4.60 3.73
C LEU A 77 -8.50 3.56 3.06
N PRO A 78 -8.60 2.28 3.39
CA PRO A 78 -7.92 1.24 2.65
C PRO A 78 -8.53 1.13 1.25
N VAL A 79 -7.69 1.11 0.22
CA VAL A 79 -8.13 0.96 -1.17
C VAL A 79 -7.43 -0.25 -1.76
N GLN A 80 -8.20 -1.28 -2.07
CA GLN A 80 -7.72 -2.44 -2.80
C GLN A 80 -7.87 -2.20 -4.30
N VAL A 81 -6.75 -2.11 -5.02
CA VAL A 81 -6.73 -1.98 -6.47
C VAL A 81 -6.61 -3.35 -7.09
N CYS A 82 -7.65 -3.78 -7.79
CA CYS A 82 -7.75 -5.08 -8.45
C CYS A 82 -7.69 -4.95 -9.96
N CYS A 83 -7.30 -6.03 -10.61
CA CYS A 83 -7.36 -6.17 -12.06
C CYS A 83 -7.45 -7.65 -12.42
N GLU A 84 -8.18 -8.00 -13.47
CA GLU A 84 -8.23 -9.36 -13.99
C GLU A 84 -6.84 -9.82 -14.46
N LEU A 85 -6.52 -11.10 -14.23
CA LEU A 85 -5.20 -11.66 -14.53
C LEU A 85 -4.80 -11.47 -15.99
N ALA A 86 -5.71 -11.71 -16.91
CA ALA A 86 -5.44 -11.57 -18.36
C ALA A 86 -5.03 -10.11 -18.72
N GLU A 87 -5.67 -9.13 -18.10
CA GLU A 87 -5.35 -7.71 -18.30
C GLU A 87 -4.03 -7.34 -17.61
N LEU A 88 -3.75 -7.88 -16.42
CA LEU A 88 -2.45 -7.71 -15.76
C LEU A 88 -1.31 -8.24 -16.61
N GLU A 89 -1.47 -9.45 -17.16
CA GLU A 89 -0.47 -10.07 -18.05
C GLU A 89 -0.28 -9.25 -19.34
N ARG A 90 -1.37 -8.72 -19.90
CA ARG A 90 -1.30 -7.84 -21.06
C ARG A 90 -0.51 -6.55 -20.74
N ARG A 91 -0.79 -5.93 -19.61
CA ARG A 91 -0.06 -4.73 -19.14
C ARG A 91 1.41 -5.04 -18.87
N GLU A 92 1.70 -6.16 -18.22
CA GLU A 92 3.07 -6.61 -17.94
C GLU A 92 3.91 -6.75 -19.22
N LYS A 93 3.34 -7.39 -20.27
CA LYS A 93 4.01 -7.53 -21.59
C LYS A 93 4.33 -6.20 -22.25
N GLY A 94 3.59 -5.15 -21.97
CA GLY A 94 3.82 -3.79 -22.48
C GLY A 94 4.85 -2.98 -21.69
N ARG A 95 5.34 -3.48 -20.57
CA ARG A 95 6.30 -2.77 -19.71
C ARG A 95 7.73 -2.96 -20.23
N THR A 96 8.45 -1.84 -20.30
CA THR A 96 9.88 -1.81 -20.73
C THR A 96 10.83 -1.64 -19.56
N ASP A 97 10.30 -1.42 -18.36
CA ASP A 97 11.05 -1.10 -17.14
C ASP A 97 11.35 -2.32 -16.25
N ARG A 98 10.94 -3.52 -16.70
CA ARG A 98 11.15 -4.78 -15.96
C ARG A 98 11.75 -5.86 -16.85
N THR A 99 12.46 -6.81 -16.22
CA THR A 99 12.96 -8.01 -16.90
C THR A 99 11.81 -8.94 -17.27
N PRO A 100 11.76 -9.46 -18.52
CA PRO A 100 10.63 -10.26 -19.00
C PRO A 100 10.38 -11.59 -18.28
N ASP A 101 11.36 -12.10 -17.54
CA ASP A 101 11.38 -13.48 -17.06
C ASP A 101 10.76 -13.71 -15.68
N TRP A 102 10.16 -12.65 -15.07
CA TRP A 102 9.57 -12.80 -13.75
C TRP A 102 8.05 -12.61 -13.79
N PRO A 103 7.24 -13.62 -13.43
CA PRO A 103 5.78 -13.58 -13.50
C PRO A 103 5.19 -12.73 -12.33
N HIS A 104 5.52 -11.45 -12.30
CA HIS A 104 5.07 -10.56 -11.22
C HIS A 104 3.55 -10.46 -11.16
N ALA A 105 2.88 -10.30 -12.31
CA ALA A 105 1.44 -10.13 -12.38
C ALA A 105 0.67 -11.33 -11.82
N ALA A 106 1.02 -12.55 -12.24
CA ALA A 106 0.37 -13.77 -11.77
C ALA A 106 0.60 -14.04 -10.28
N ARG A 107 1.78 -13.71 -9.77
CA ARG A 107 2.11 -13.84 -8.36
C ARG A 107 1.35 -12.81 -7.53
N GLN A 108 1.41 -11.55 -7.92
CA GLN A 108 0.71 -10.47 -7.22
C GLN A 108 -0.81 -10.66 -7.24
N ALA A 109 -1.39 -11.14 -8.33
CA ALA A 109 -2.83 -11.42 -8.40
C ALA A 109 -3.29 -12.46 -7.37
N ARG A 110 -2.40 -13.38 -6.96
CA ARG A 110 -2.69 -14.39 -5.94
C ARG A 110 -2.44 -13.91 -4.52
N ASP A 111 -1.37 -13.14 -4.33
CA ASP A 111 -0.76 -12.94 -3.01
C ASP A 111 -1.15 -11.60 -2.35
N ILE A 112 -1.82 -10.68 -3.08
CA ILE A 112 -2.00 -9.29 -2.62
C ILE A 112 -3.33 -9.04 -1.89
N HIS A 113 -4.25 -9.98 -1.89
CA HIS A 113 -5.66 -9.67 -1.63
C HIS A 113 -6.22 -10.23 -0.32
N ALA A 114 -5.47 -10.18 0.78
CA ALA A 114 -6.11 -10.32 2.09
C ALA A 114 -7.05 -9.11 2.31
N PRO A 115 -8.36 -9.33 2.54
CA PRO A 115 -9.30 -8.23 2.73
C PRO A 115 -8.95 -7.41 3.97
N LEU A 116 -8.96 -6.09 3.83
CA LEU A 116 -8.76 -5.16 4.94
C LEU A 116 -10.11 -4.65 5.44
N PRO A 117 -10.30 -4.48 6.75
CA PRO A 117 -11.54 -3.93 7.29
C PRO A 117 -11.87 -2.56 6.68
N GLY A 118 -13.11 -2.42 6.18
CA GLY A 118 -13.59 -1.15 5.61
C GLY A 118 -12.97 -0.77 4.26
N GLU A 119 -12.35 -1.71 3.55
CA GLU A 119 -11.70 -1.43 2.27
C GLU A 119 -12.68 -1.03 1.16
N LEU A 120 -12.23 -0.10 0.33
CA LEU A 120 -12.85 0.22 -0.96
C LEU A 120 -12.16 -0.61 -2.05
N ARG A 121 -12.89 -1.50 -2.70
CA ARG A 121 -12.36 -2.26 -3.83
C ARG A 121 -12.57 -1.51 -5.14
N ILE A 122 -11.48 -1.33 -5.89
CA ILE A 122 -11.44 -0.67 -7.21
C ILE A 122 -10.92 -1.67 -8.25
N ASP A 123 -11.76 -1.99 -9.22
CA ASP A 123 -11.37 -2.82 -10.36
C ASP A 123 -10.91 -1.92 -11.52
N THR A 124 -9.68 -2.13 -11.94
CA THR A 124 -9.03 -1.37 -13.02
C THR A 124 -8.99 -2.12 -14.35
N SER A 125 -9.61 -3.30 -14.46
CA SER A 125 -9.58 -4.12 -15.68
C SER A 125 -10.14 -3.37 -16.88
N CYS A 126 -11.29 -2.70 -16.69
CA CYS A 126 -11.99 -1.96 -17.73
C CYS A 126 -12.31 -0.51 -17.34
N THR A 127 -11.75 -0.02 -16.23
CA THR A 127 -12.06 1.31 -15.70
C THR A 127 -10.84 2.22 -15.85
N SER A 128 -11.05 3.45 -16.34
CA SER A 128 -9.96 4.40 -16.47
C SER A 128 -9.45 4.88 -15.10
N PRO A 129 -8.17 5.30 -15.01
CA PRO A 129 -7.62 5.86 -13.76
C PRO A 129 -8.42 7.04 -13.22
N GLU A 130 -8.96 7.89 -14.07
CA GLU A 130 -9.76 9.06 -13.70
C GLU A 130 -11.07 8.65 -13.03
N HIS A 131 -11.75 7.63 -13.56
CA HIS A 131 -12.97 7.09 -12.95
C HIS A 131 -12.68 6.39 -11.61
N CYS A 132 -11.58 5.66 -11.52
CA CYS A 132 -11.12 5.08 -10.27
C CYS A 132 -10.87 6.16 -9.21
N ALA A 133 -10.16 7.22 -9.57
CA ALA A 133 -9.88 8.35 -8.69
C ALA A 133 -11.17 9.07 -8.26
N ALA A 134 -12.09 9.32 -9.19
CA ALA A 134 -13.38 9.95 -8.89
C ALA A 134 -14.19 9.13 -7.89
N ARG A 135 -14.18 7.80 -8.00
CA ARG A 135 -14.84 6.90 -7.06
C ARG A 135 -14.22 6.98 -5.66
N ILE A 136 -12.89 7.00 -5.55
CA ILE A 136 -12.19 7.15 -4.28
C ILE A 136 -12.55 8.49 -3.64
N LEU A 137 -12.50 9.59 -4.42
CA LEU A 137 -12.83 10.92 -3.93
C LEU A 137 -14.30 11.02 -3.47
N SER A 138 -15.23 10.36 -4.15
CA SER A 138 -16.63 10.31 -3.74
C SER A 138 -16.81 9.63 -2.38
N VAL A 139 -16.11 8.53 -2.14
CA VAL A 139 -16.13 7.84 -0.84
C VAL A 139 -15.51 8.72 0.24
N LEU A 140 -14.37 9.36 -0.01
CA LEU A 140 -13.73 10.29 0.93
C LEU A 140 -14.64 11.48 1.27
N ALA A 141 -15.38 12.02 0.29
CA ALA A 141 -16.31 13.11 0.52
C ALA A 141 -17.51 12.71 1.40
N LEU A 142 -18.02 11.49 1.23
CA LEU A 142 -19.13 10.96 2.03
C LEU A 142 -18.72 10.65 3.47
N HIS A 143 -17.50 10.17 3.67
CA HIS A 143 -17.00 9.73 4.99
C HIS A 143 -16.15 10.78 5.71
N GLY A 144 -15.98 11.95 5.16
CA GLY A 144 -15.00 13.00 5.43
C GLY A 144 -14.63 13.40 6.87
N LYS A 145 -15.30 12.83 7.90
CA LYS A 145 -14.91 12.91 9.32
C LYS A 145 -15.21 11.62 10.10
N ALA A 146 -15.84 10.63 9.48
CA ALA A 146 -16.34 9.41 10.12
C ALA A 146 -15.60 8.13 9.69
N MET A 147 -14.39 8.26 9.11
CA MET A 147 -13.58 7.07 8.84
C MET A 147 -13.13 6.49 10.17
N PRO A 148 -13.42 5.20 10.45
CA PRO A 148 -12.93 4.56 11.66
C PRO A 148 -11.41 4.51 11.63
N SER A 149 -10.79 4.80 12.77
CA SER A 149 -9.39 4.43 12.98
C SER A 149 -9.30 2.90 12.91
N PRO A 150 -8.26 2.35 12.28
CA PRO A 150 -8.08 0.91 12.25
C PRO A 150 -7.96 0.39 13.68
N THR A 151 -8.91 -0.44 14.09
CA THR A 151 -8.83 -1.23 15.33
C THR A 151 -8.37 -2.62 14.95
N LEU A 152 -7.21 -3.02 15.45
CA LEU A 152 -6.89 -4.43 15.55
C LEU A 152 -7.76 -4.97 16.66
N GLU A 153 -8.57 -5.99 16.39
CA GLU A 153 -9.13 -6.81 17.47
C GLU A 153 -7.94 -7.40 18.21
N GLU A 154 -7.78 -7.03 19.47
CA GLU A 154 -6.82 -7.65 20.35
C GLU A 154 -7.32 -9.10 20.51
N ASP A 155 -6.61 -10.06 19.89
CA ASP A 155 -6.80 -11.46 20.17
C ASP A 155 -6.54 -11.68 21.67
N SER A 156 -7.64 -11.71 22.42
CA SER A 156 -7.67 -12.11 23.82
C SER A 156 -7.40 -13.61 23.88
N HIS A 157 -6.17 -14.01 23.73
CA HIS A 157 -5.69 -15.31 24.16
C HIS A 157 -5.00 -15.16 25.50
N GLU A 158 -5.84 -14.96 26.53
CA GLU A 158 -5.50 -15.42 27.86
C GLU A 158 -5.82 -16.92 27.93
N ALA A 159 -4.80 -17.72 28.08
CA ALA A 159 -4.85 -19.01 28.74
C ALA A 159 -3.43 -19.40 29.17
#